data_53ed4aea0c6702c2adda05ff728f98a0
#
_entry.id   53ed4aea0c6702c2adda05ff728f98a0
#
_cell.length_a   1.000
_cell.length_b   1.000
_cell.length_c   1.000
_cell.angle_alpha   90.00
_cell.angle_beta   90.00
_cell.angle_gamma   90.00
#
_symmetry.space_group_name_H-M   'P 1'
#
loop_
_entity.id
_entity.type
_entity.pdbx_description
1 polymer ?
#
loop_
_entity_poly.entity_id
_entity_poly.type
_entity_poly.pdbx_seq_one_letter_code
_entity_poly.pdbx_strand_id
1 'polypeptide(L)'
;MFEMKCNRCGAAFEVDAVAAVNTERNPELKEKLVSGELFVRECPQCGARLLAKFPLLYHDPAEKLMIWLSDGSADTEARMQAAVGGEDFAGYTGRIVDTPGALIEKVKIFDAGLDDISLEVAKFVTRQELGKDVALLFFGLDGADNEITLTYPEAGQMQLVKIGFNVYEDCAGIILRNPDIKKSATGLCRVDRGFVEAFLR
;
A
#
# COMPACT_ATOMS: atom_id res chain seq x y z
N MET A 1 2.06 -8.25 -21.31
CA MET A 1 1.03 -7.42 -21.97
C MET A 1 -0.35 -7.93 -21.54
N PHE A 2 -1.31 -7.07 -21.41
CA PHE A 2 -2.73 -7.39 -21.16
C PHE A 2 -3.62 -6.38 -21.90
N GLU A 3 -4.83 -6.80 -22.20
CA GLU A 3 -5.80 -5.93 -22.87
C GLU A 3 -6.49 -5.01 -21.85
N MET A 4 -6.57 -3.73 -22.17
CA MET A 4 -7.28 -2.72 -21.39
C MET A 4 -8.34 -2.04 -22.25
N LYS A 5 -9.50 -1.73 -21.66
CA LYS A 5 -10.59 -1.03 -22.35
C LYS A 5 -10.71 0.40 -21.82
N CYS A 6 -10.70 1.36 -22.73
CA CYS A 6 -10.89 2.76 -22.37
C CYS A 6 -12.33 3.02 -21.88
N ASN A 7 -12.44 3.57 -20.68
CA ASN A 7 -13.74 3.92 -20.09
C ASN A 7 -14.40 5.15 -20.73
N ARG A 8 -13.64 5.95 -21.54
CA ARG A 8 -14.13 7.17 -22.21
C ARG A 8 -14.64 6.90 -23.63
N CYS A 9 -13.91 6.13 -24.43
CA CYS A 9 -14.26 5.90 -25.85
C CYS A 9 -14.56 4.43 -26.19
N GLY A 10 -14.40 3.49 -25.24
CA GLY A 10 -14.64 2.07 -25.42
C GLY A 10 -13.56 1.31 -26.19
N ALA A 11 -12.50 1.97 -26.68
CA ALA A 11 -11.42 1.32 -27.41
C ALA A 11 -10.68 0.30 -26.53
N ALA A 12 -10.43 -0.89 -27.09
CA ALA A 12 -9.53 -1.88 -26.50
C ALA A 12 -8.12 -1.68 -27.04
N PHE A 13 -7.10 -1.81 -26.19
CA PHE A 13 -5.69 -1.68 -26.55
C PHE A 13 -4.81 -2.46 -25.61
N GLU A 14 -3.65 -2.89 -26.11
CA GLU A 14 -2.68 -3.61 -25.32
C GLU A 14 -1.83 -2.67 -24.46
N VAL A 15 -1.50 -3.14 -23.25
CA VAL A 15 -0.71 -2.41 -22.26
C VAL A 15 0.40 -3.31 -21.74
N ASP A 16 1.59 -2.74 -21.65
CA ASP A 16 2.69 -3.41 -20.97
C ASP A 16 2.51 -3.36 -19.45
N ALA A 17 2.60 -4.53 -18.82
CA ALA A 17 2.62 -4.66 -17.38
C ALA A 17 4.06 -4.82 -16.87
N VAL A 18 4.39 -4.10 -15.80
CA VAL A 18 5.61 -4.33 -15.04
C VAL A 18 5.31 -5.41 -14.01
N ALA A 19 5.96 -6.57 -14.14
CA ALA A 19 5.72 -7.70 -13.23
C ALA A 19 6.37 -7.50 -11.86
N ALA A 20 7.51 -6.80 -11.80
CA ALA A 20 8.23 -6.55 -10.58
C ALA A 20 8.96 -5.20 -10.61
N VAL A 21 9.02 -4.55 -9.44
CA VAL A 21 9.90 -3.42 -9.14
C VAL A 21 10.89 -3.89 -8.08
N ASN A 22 12.18 -3.89 -8.41
CA ASN A 22 13.25 -4.21 -7.47
C ASN A 22 14.12 -2.97 -7.31
N THR A 23 14.24 -2.47 -6.09
CA THR A 23 14.90 -1.18 -5.81
C THR A 23 16.39 -1.15 -6.12
N GLU A 24 17.05 -2.31 -6.13
CA GLU A 24 18.47 -2.41 -6.52
C GLU A 24 18.67 -2.55 -8.02
N ARG A 25 17.75 -3.24 -8.72
CA ARG A 25 17.91 -3.53 -10.16
C ARG A 25 17.32 -2.46 -11.07
N ASN A 26 16.23 -1.83 -10.64
CA ASN A 26 15.51 -0.82 -11.41
C ASN A 26 14.97 0.31 -10.51
N PRO A 27 15.87 1.08 -9.85
CA PRO A 27 15.49 2.11 -8.88
C PRO A 27 14.57 3.18 -9.49
N GLU A 28 14.69 3.47 -10.79
CA GLU A 28 13.83 4.42 -11.52
C GLU A 28 12.35 4.01 -11.54
N LEU A 29 12.07 2.71 -11.42
CA LEU A 29 10.69 2.21 -11.34
C LEU A 29 10.07 2.49 -9.97
N LYS A 30 10.88 2.58 -8.89
CA LYS A 30 10.39 2.97 -7.57
C LYS A 30 9.84 4.40 -7.60
N GLU A 31 10.54 5.33 -8.24
CA GLU A 31 10.07 6.72 -8.37
C GLU A 31 8.75 6.79 -9.16
N LYS A 32 8.66 6.08 -10.28
CA LYS A 32 7.43 5.97 -11.08
C LYS A 32 6.28 5.31 -10.33
N LEU A 33 6.58 4.33 -9.46
CA LEU A 33 5.58 3.68 -8.61
C LEU A 33 5.06 4.67 -7.57
N VAL A 34 5.94 5.34 -6.83
CA VAL A 34 5.57 6.27 -5.75
C VAL A 34 4.82 7.50 -6.28
N SER A 35 5.18 7.99 -7.49
CA SER A 35 4.43 9.06 -8.16
C SER A 35 3.09 8.59 -8.76
N GLY A 36 2.87 7.27 -8.85
CA GLY A 36 1.69 6.68 -9.50
C GLY A 36 1.79 6.59 -11.03
N GLU A 37 2.84 7.17 -11.63
CA GLU A 37 3.03 7.18 -13.09
C GLU A 37 3.11 5.76 -13.66
N LEU A 38 3.65 4.81 -12.87
CA LEU A 38 3.77 3.41 -13.26
C LEU A 38 2.41 2.78 -13.65
N PHE A 39 1.32 3.27 -13.11
CA PHE A 39 -0.04 2.76 -13.35
C PHE A 39 -0.85 3.60 -14.33
N VAL A 40 -0.34 4.74 -14.79
CA VAL A 40 -1.07 5.60 -15.73
C VAL A 40 -0.81 5.14 -17.16
N ARG A 41 -1.87 5.00 -17.94
CA ARG A 41 -1.82 4.69 -19.37
C ARG A 41 -2.66 5.71 -20.14
N GLU A 42 -2.19 6.06 -21.32
CA GLU A 42 -2.93 6.95 -22.22
C GLU A 42 -3.63 6.14 -23.30
N CYS A 43 -4.90 6.40 -23.51
CA CYS A 43 -5.66 5.74 -24.57
C CYS A 43 -5.16 6.21 -25.94
N PRO A 44 -4.73 5.32 -26.84
CA PRO A 44 -4.18 5.71 -28.13
C PRO A 44 -5.22 6.34 -29.06
N GLN A 45 -6.53 6.11 -28.80
CA GLN A 45 -7.59 6.62 -29.65
C GLN A 45 -8.11 8.00 -29.20
N CYS A 46 -8.19 8.29 -27.90
CA CYS A 46 -8.81 9.52 -27.40
C CYS A 46 -7.98 10.34 -26.43
N GLY A 47 -6.73 9.92 -26.15
CA GLY A 47 -5.82 10.59 -25.22
C GLY A 47 -6.26 10.58 -23.74
N ALA A 48 -7.30 9.81 -23.38
CA ALA A 48 -7.71 9.74 -21.98
C ALA A 48 -6.68 9.02 -21.12
N ARG A 49 -6.33 9.62 -19.97
CA ARG A 49 -5.47 8.99 -18.98
C ARG A 49 -6.29 8.01 -18.13
N LEU A 50 -5.82 6.79 -18.04
CA LEU A 50 -6.50 5.67 -17.41
C LEU A 50 -5.59 5.04 -16.36
N LEU A 51 -6.17 4.58 -15.27
CA LEU A 51 -5.45 3.81 -14.26
C LEU A 51 -5.48 2.33 -14.62
N ALA A 52 -4.31 1.76 -14.90
CA ALA A 52 -4.12 0.34 -15.14
C ALA A 52 -3.86 -0.39 -13.82
N LYS A 53 -4.59 -1.47 -13.56
CA LYS A 53 -4.30 -2.40 -12.46
C LYS A 53 -3.77 -3.69 -13.05
N PHE A 54 -2.61 -4.12 -12.58
CA PHE A 54 -1.99 -5.40 -12.96
C PHE A 54 -1.22 -5.96 -11.76
N PRO A 55 -1.05 -7.28 -11.66
CA PRO A 55 -0.26 -7.88 -10.59
C PRO A 55 1.18 -7.38 -10.65
N LEU A 56 1.74 -6.99 -9.50
CA LEU A 56 3.08 -6.45 -9.39
C LEU A 56 3.70 -6.81 -8.05
N LEU A 57 4.96 -7.27 -8.08
CA LEU A 57 5.77 -7.45 -6.89
C LEU A 57 6.70 -6.24 -6.70
N TYR A 58 6.53 -5.51 -5.60
CA TYR A 58 7.54 -4.57 -5.12
C TYR A 58 8.49 -5.33 -4.19
N HIS A 59 9.79 -5.22 -4.45
CA HIS A 59 10.84 -5.87 -3.68
C HIS A 59 11.95 -4.87 -3.36
N ASP A 60 12.15 -4.64 -2.07
CA ASP A 60 13.24 -3.83 -1.51
C ASP A 60 14.15 -4.72 -0.66
N PRO A 61 15.27 -5.20 -1.22
CA PRO A 61 16.18 -6.09 -0.50
C PRO A 61 16.86 -5.41 0.69
N ALA A 62 17.16 -4.12 0.61
CA ALA A 62 17.83 -3.37 1.68
C ALA A 62 16.95 -3.27 2.93
N GLU A 63 15.66 -3.03 2.74
CA GLU A 63 14.66 -2.94 3.80
C GLU A 63 14.03 -4.31 4.15
N LYS A 64 14.42 -5.38 3.45
CA LYS A 64 13.79 -6.71 3.54
C LYS A 64 12.27 -6.63 3.44
N LEU A 65 11.80 -5.94 2.41
CA LEU A 65 10.40 -5.65 2.19
C LEU A 65 9.91 -6.24 0.87
N MET A 66 8.76 -6.92 0.92
CA MET A 66 8.02 -7.36 -0.25
C MET A 66 6.57 -6.93 -0.15
N ILE A 67 6.05 -6.28 -1.19
CA ILE A 67 4.65 -5.93 -1.27
C ILE A 67 4.09 -6.46 -2.59
N TRP A 68 3.09 -7.32 -2.50
CA TRP A 68 2.41 -7.90 -3.64
C TRP A 68 1.10 -7.18 -3.93
N LEU A 69 1.00 -6.55 -5.11
CA LEU A 69 -0.27 -6.06 -5.64
C LEU A 69 -0.99 -7.25 -6.29
N SER A 70 -2.02 -7.72 -5.60
CA SER A 70 -2.81 -8.88 -6.04
C SER A 70 -3.79 -8.51 -7.14
N ASP A 71 -4.03 -9.48 -8.04
CA ASP A 71 -5.13 -9.43 -9.01
C ASP A 71 -6.44 -9.98 -8.43
N GLY A 72 -6.40 -10.49 -7.19
CA GLY A 72 -7.52 -11.15 -6.52
C GLY A 72 -7.64 -12.64 -6.84
N SER A 73 -6.68 -13.22 -7.57
CA SER A 73 -6.65 -14.65 -7.87
C SER A 73 -6.08 -15.43 -6.67
N ALA A 74 -6.89 -16.31 -6.09
CA ALA A 74 -6.46 -17.17 -4.98
C ALA A 74 -5.28 -18.08 -5.34
N ASP A 75 -5.21 -18.55 -6.59
CA ASP A 75 -4.09 -19.36 -7.07
C ASP A 75 -2.79 -18.57 -7.14
N THR A 76 -2.85 -17.31 -7.62
CA THR A 76 -1.69 -16.41 -7.63
C THR A 76 -1.24 -16.08 -6.21
N GLU A 77 -2.16 -15.79 -5.31
CA GLU A 77 -1.84 -15.52 -3.90
C GLU A 77 -1.19 -16.74 -3.22
N ALA A 78 -1.72 -17.94 -3.44
CA ALA A 78 -1.13 -19.18 -2.90
C ALA A 78 0.31 -19.42 -3.41
N ARG A 79 0.58 -19.16 -4.70
CA ARG A 79 1.93 -19.26 -5.27
C ARG A 79 2.88 -18.23 -4.68
N MET A 80 2.43 -16.99 -4.49
CA MET A 80 3.23 -15.94 -3.88
C MET A 80 3.52 -16.26 -2.41
N GLN A 81 2.52 -16.75 -1.67
CA GLN A 81 2.71 -17.19 -0.28
C GLN A 81 3.77 -18.31 -0.18
N ALA A 82 3.73 -19.29 -1.08
CA ALA A 82 4.70 -20.36 -1.12
C ALA A 82 6.12 -19.84 -1.47
N ALA A 83 6.23 -18.90 -2.40
CA ALA A 83 7.51 -18.30 -2.80
C ALA A 83 8.16 -17.51 -1.66
N VAL A 84 7.38 -16.72 -0.91
CA VAL A 84 7.87 -15.90 0.21
C VAL A 84 8.13 -16.74 1.49
N GLY A 85 7.56 -17.93 1.60
CA GLY A 85 7.77 -18.84 2.72
C GLY A 85 9.14 -19.56 2.72
N GLY A 86 9.98 -19.37 1.68
CA GLY A 86 11.30 -19.98 1.59
C GLY A 86 12.36 -19.33 2.51
N GLU A 87 13.47 -20.05 2.73
CA GLU A 87 14.59 -19.59 3.57
C GLU A 87 15.21 -18.29 3.06
N ASP A 88 15.21 -18.04 1.75
CA ASP A 88 15.76 -16.84 1.12
C ASP A 88 15.06 -15.54 1.57
N PHE A 89 13.84 -15.65 2.09
CA PHE A 89 13.04 -14.51 2.56
C PHE A 89 12.88 -14.47 4.08
N ALA A 90 13.70 -15.21 4.80
CA ALA A 90 13.71 -15.16 6.26
C ALA A 90 13.99 -13.73 6.76
N GLY A 91 13.11 -13.21 7.60
CA GLY A 91 13.20 -11.85 8.14
C GLY A 91 12.65 -10.75 7.22
N TYR A 92 12.06 -11.09 6.08
CA TYR A 92 11.33 -10.14 5.25
C TYR A 92 9.96 -9.79 5.83
N THR A 93 9.59 -8.53 5.68
CA THR A 93 8.22 -8.08 5.86
C THR A 93 7.46 -8.28 4.56
N GLY A 94 6.43 -9.13 4.57
CA GLY A 94 5.59 -9.41 3.41
C GLY A 94 4.22 -8.75 3.54
N ARG A 95 3.73 -8.10 2.47
CA ARG A 95 2.39 -7.49 2.42
C ARG A 95 1.68 -7.85 1.13
N ILE A 96 0.35 -8.03 1.23
CA ILE A 96 -0.56 -8.11 0.08
C ILE A 96 -1.42 -6.86 0.08
N VAL A 97 -1.59 -6.27 -1.08
CA VAL A 97 -2.50 -5.14 -1.31
C VAL A 97 -3.33 -5.37 -2.57
N ASP A 98 -4.52 -4.77 -2.63
CA ASP A 98 -5.48 -5.03 -3.69
C ASP A 98 -5.61 -3.87 -4.69
N THR A 99 -4.94 -2.73 -4.43
CA THR A 99 -5.00 -1.56 -5.32
C THR A 99 -3.64 -0.91 -5.49
N PRO A 100 -3.38 -0.26 -6.64
CA PRO A 100 -2.17 0.55 -6.84
C PRO A 100 -1.97 1.61 -5.75
N GLY A 101 -3.05 2.26 -5.31
CA GLY A 101 -3.00 3.26 -4.25
C GLY A 101 -2.51 2.69 -2.92
N ALA A 102 -3.01 1.50 -2.54
CA ALA A 102 -2.55 0.81 -1.34
C ALA A 102 -1.07 0.36 -1.43
N LEU A 103 -0.62 -0.04 -2.63
CA LEU A 103 0.80 -0.34 -2.85
C LEU A 103 1.67 0.90 -2.64
N ILE A 104 1.29 2.01 -3.27
CA ILE A 104 2.01 3.29 -3.15
C ILE A 104 2.04 3.74 -1.69
N GLU A 105 0.92 3.65 -1.00
CA GLU A 105 0.81 3.99 0.42
C GLU A 105 1.77 3.16 1.27
N LYS A 106 1.78 1.82 1.12
CA LYS A 106 2.68 0.94 1.87
C LYS A 106 4.15 1.29 1.62
N VAL A 107 4.54 1.51 0.37
CA VAL A 107 5.92 1.92 0.05
C VAL A 107 6.28 3.23 0.76
N LYS A 108 5.40 4.23 0.74
CA LYS A 108 5.62 5.51 1.44
C LYS A 108 5.73 5.36 2.96
N ILE A 109 4.94 4.47 3.56
CA ILE A 109 4.98 4.20 5.00
C ILE A 109 6.35 3.65 5.39
N PHE A 110 6.83 2.63 4.68
CA PHE A 110 8.12 2.02 4.97
C PHE A 110 9.29 2.96 4.64
N ASP A 111 9.22 3.74 3.55
CA ASP A 111 10.21 4.77 3.21
C ASP A 111 10.30 5.88 4.28
N ALA A 112 9.20 6.15 5.00
CA ALA A 112 9.19 7.06 6.14
C ALA A 112 9.70 6.42 7.45
N GLY A 113 10.13 5.15 7.42
CA GLY A 113 10.57 4.40 8.61
C GLY A 113 9.46 4.05 9.58
N LEU A 114 8.21 4.03 9.12
CA LEU A 114 7.05 3.75 9.97
C LEU A 114 6.64 2.27 9.90
N ASP A 115 6.14 1.75 11.03
CA ASP A 115 5.49 0.45 11.11
C ASP A 115 4.05 0.55 10.61
N ASP A 116 3.72 -0.21 9.58
CA ASP A 116 2.42 -0.12 8.93
C ASP A 116 1.26 -0.60 9.81
N ILE A 117 1.50 -1.52 10.75
CA ILE A 117 0.48 -1.98 11.70
C ILE A 117 0.12 -0.83 12.65
N SER A 118 1.14 -0.18 13.24
CA SER A 118 0.96 0.95 14.14
C SER A 118 0.23 2.11 13.45
N LEU A 119 0.57 2.36 12.18
CA LEU A 119 -0.09 3.40 11.40
C LEU A 119 -1.56 3.03 11.07
N GLU A 120 -1.88 1.77 10.80
CA GLU A 120 -3.28 1.36 10.60
C GLU A 120 -4.10 1.53 11.89
N VAL A 121 -3.49 1.29 13.07
CA VAL A 121 -4.14 1.59 14.36
C VAL A 121 -4.34 3.10 14.53
N ALA A 122 -3.36 3.93 14.20
CA ALA A 122 -3.48 5.39 14.24
C ALA A 122 -4.59 5.87 13.30
N LYS A 123 -4.70 5.32 12.09
CA LYS A 123 -5.80 5.58 11.15
C LYS A 123 -7.16 5.16 11.72
N PHE A 124 -7.22 4.04 12.44
CA PHE A 124 -8.45 3.61 13.12
C PHE A 124 -8.88 4.63 14.18
N VAL A 125 -7.97 5.03 15.07
CA VAL A 125 -8.24 6.06 16.11
C VAL A 125 -8.70 7.37 15.48
N THR A 126 -7.99 7.83 14.45
CA THR A 126 -8.33 9.07 13.73
C THR A 126 -9.73 9.00 13.11
N ARG A 127 -10.16 7.86 12.56
CA ARG A 127 -11.52 7.67 12.04
C ARG A 127 -12.58 7.83 13.14
N GLN A 128 -12.31 7.27 14.32
CA GLN A 128 -13.22 7.39 15.46
C GLN A 128 -13.37 8.86 15.90
N GLU A 129 -12.26 9.58 15.98
CA GLU A 129 -12.27 11.01 16.34
C GLU A 129 -12.97 11.87 15.29
N LEU A 130 -12.77 11.58 13.99
CA LEU A 130 -13.48 12.26 12.91
C LEU A 130 -14.98 11.98 12.89
N GLY A 131 -15.42 10.87 13.49
CA GLY A 131 -16.81 10.40 13.40
C GLY A 131 -17.24 10.07 11.97
N LYS A 132 -16.28 9.73 11.09
CA LYS A 132 -16.50 9.47 9.66
C LYS A 132 -16.04 8.07 9.27
N ASP A 133 -16.87 7.37 8.51
CA ASP A 133 -16.50 6.09 7.91
C ASP A 133 -15.81 6.30 6.55
N VAL A 134 -14.55 6.75 6.59
CA VAL A 134 -13.75 7.07 5.41
C VAL A 134 -12.48 6.21 5.34
N ALA A 135 -11.99 5.99 4.12
CA ALA A 135 -10.70 5.35 3.91
C ALA A 135 -9.57 6.38 4.06
N LEU A 136 -8.87 6.34 5.20
CA LEU A 136 -7.69 7.16 5.43
C LEU A 136 -6.47 6.54 4.75
N LEU A 137 -5.72 7.36 4.02
CA LEU A 137 -4.47 6.98 3.35
C LEU A 137 -3.32 7.82 3.88
N PHE A 138 -2.16 7.22 4.09
CA PHE A 138 -0.96 7.94 4.46
C PHE A 138 -0.48 8.81 3.28
N PHE A 139 -0.33 10.09 3.54
CA PHE A 139 0.18 11.04 2.55
C PHE A 139 1.66 11.33 2.77
N GLY A 140 2.07 11.57 4.00
CA GLY A 140 3.46 11.85 4.33
C GLY A 140 3.68 12.14 5.81
N LEU A 141 4.97 12.17 6.17
CA LEU A 141 5.47 12.55 7.48
C LEU A 141 6.18 13.90 7.35
N ASP A 142 5.74 14.89 8.12
CA ASP A 142 6.45 16.15 8.29
C ASP A 142 7.34 16.08 9.53
N GLY A 143 8.63 15.84 9.31
CA GLY A 143 9.60 15.71 10.39
C GLY A 143 9.88 17.04 11.13
N ALA A 144 9.67 18.19 10.48
CA ALA A 144 9.86 19.51 11.10
C ALA A 144 8.75 19.82 12.10
N ASP A 145 7.50 19.50 11.74
CA ASP A 145 6.32 19.75 12.59
C ASP A 145 5.97 18.53 13.46
N ASN A 146 6.69 17.41 13.30
CA ASN A 146 6.40 16.15 13.99
C ASN A 146 4.94 15.68 13.81
N GLU A 147 4.45 15.78 12.58
CA GLU A 147 3.08 15.48 12.19
C GLU A 147 3.01 14.44 11.08
N ILE A 148 2.03 13.55 11.17
CA ILE A 148 1.63 12.64 10.10
C ILE A 148 0.43 13.24 9.38
N THR A 149 0.53 13.37 8.06
CA THR A 149 -0.57 13.79 7.21
C THR A 149 -1.25 12.55 6.61
N LEU A 150 -2.55 12.45 6.85
CA LEU A 150 -3.44 11.47 6.23
C LEU A 150 -4.36 12.17 5.23
N THR A 151 -4.87 11.43 4.25
CA THR A 151 -5.81 11.96 3.26
C THR A 151 -6.99 11.00 3.07
N TYR A 152 -8.15 11.56 2.71
CA TYR A 152 -9.35 10.78 2.39
C TYR A 152 -10.23 11.53 1.37
N PRO A 153 -10.97 10.80 0.53
CA PRO A 153 -11.91 11.41 -0.41
C PRO A 153 -13.20 11.84 0.32
N GLU A 154 -13.65 13.08 0.06
CA GLU A 154 -14.94 13.59 0.50
C GLU A 154 -15.51 14.56 -0.53
N ALA A 155 -16.76 14.37 -0.93
CA ALA A 155 -17.46 15.23 -1.89
C ALA A 155 -16.68 15.47 -3.22
N GLY A 156 -15.96 14.47 -3.69
CA GLY A 156 -15.17 14.52 -4.92
C GLY A 156 -13.83 15.26 -4.80
N GLN A 157 -13.43 15.63 -3.59
CA GLN A 157 -12.15 16.25 -3.30
C GLN A 157 -11.35 15.41 -2.28
N MET A 158 -10.03 15.53 -2.31
CA MET A 158 -9.19 14.94 -1.28
C MET A 158 -9.07 15.91 -0.10
N GLN A 159 -9.45 15.43 1.08
CA GLN A 159 -9.28 16.13 2.34
C GLN A 159 -7.97 15.71 2.99
N LEU A 160 -7.40 16.60 3.78
CA LEU A 160 -6.21 16.33 4.58
C LEU A 160 -6.58 16.38 6.06
N VAL A 161 -6.03 15.47 6.84
CA VAL A 161 -6.07 15.50 8.30
C VAL A 161 -4.66 15.28 8.81
N LYS A 162 -4.22 16.12 9.74
CA LYS A 162 -2.93 16.02 10.41
C LYS A 162 -3.12 15.44 11.79
N ILE A 163 -2.27 14.51 12.17
CA ILE A 163 -2.19 13.96 13.51
C ILE A 163 -0.77 14.16 14.05
N GLY A 164 -0.65 14.46 15.34
CA GLY A 164 0.67 14.52 15.95
C GLY A 164 1.36 13.16 15.94
N PHE A 165 2.67 13.16 15.81
CA PHE A 165 3.47 11.92 15.78
C PHE A 165 3.30 11.10 17.08
N ASN A 166 3.02 11.77 18.21
CA ASN A 166 2.70 11.11 19.48
C ASN A 166 1.50 10.14 19.39
N VAL A 167 0.51 10.42 18.54
CA VAL A 167 -0.62 9.49 18.31
C VAL A 167 -0.13 8.18 17.69
N TYR A 168 0.80 8.27 16.74
CA TYR A 168 1.44 7.08 16.16
C TYR A 168 2.30 6.35 17.21
N GLU A 169 3.08 7.06 18.02
CA GLU A 169 3.91 6.46 19.08
C GLU A 169 3.06 5.72 20.12
N ASP A 170 1.92 6.29 20.52
CA ASP A 170 0.98 5.64 21.43
C ASP A 170 0.43 4.34 20.82
N CYS A 171 0.06 4.37 19.53
CA CYS A 171 -0.39 3.20 18.79
C CYS A 171 0.73 2.14 18.67
N ALA A 172 1.96 2.55 18.38
CA ALA A 172 3.12 1.65 18.37
C ALA A 172 3.35 1.01 19.75
N GLY A 173 3.16 1.79 20.82
CA GLY A 173 3.18 1.30 22.19
C GLY A 173 2.11 0.24 22.48
N ILE A 174 0.90 0.38 21.91
CA ILE A 174 -0.16 -0.65 21.99
C ILE A 174 0.29 -1.93 21.31
N ILE A 175 0.81 -1.85 20.09
CA ILE A 175 1.30 -3.00 19.33
C ILE A 175 2.46 -3.70 20.05
N LEU A 176 3.39 -2.93 20.64
CA LEU A 176 4.51 -3.50 21.39
C LEU A 176 4.06 -4.31 22.62
N ARG A 177 3.00 -3.85 23.31
CA ARG A 177 2.42 -4.55 24.46
C ARG A 177 1.55 -5.75 24.08
N ASN A 178 1.19 -5.90 22.79
CA ASN A 178 0.37 -6.97 22.25
C ASN A 178 1.11 -7.71 21.13
N PRO A 179 2.15 -8.50 21.44
CA PRO A 179 3.05 -9.12 20.45
C PRO A 179 2.32 -10.10 19.52
N ASP A 180 1.16 -10.61 19.89
CA ASP A 180 0.37 -11.53 19.07
C ASP A 180 -0.20 -10.83 17.83
N ILE A 181 -0.39 -9.50 17.85
CA ILE A 181 -0.77 -8.73 16.69
C ILE A 181 0.35 -8.77 15.63
N LYS A 182 1.61 -8.56 16.03
CA LYS A 182 2.76 -8.69 15.12
C LYS A 182 2.94 -10.11 14.60
N LYS A 183 2.73 -11.12 15.42
CA LYS A 183 2.81 -12.53 15.01
C LYS A 183 1.77 -12.88 13.94
N SER A 184 0.57 -12.32 14.03
CA SER A 184 -0.47 -12.54 13.02
C SER A 184 -0.17 -11.87 11.67
N ALA A 185 0.77 -10.91 11.64
CA ALA A 185 1.24 -10.21 10.44
C ALA A 185 2.53 -10.79 9.86
N THR A 186 2.84 -12.07 10.15
CA THR A 186 4.01 -12.75 9.60
C THR A 186 3.75 -13.32 8.20
N GLY A 187 4.82 -13.46 7.40
CA GLY A 187 4.72 -13.90 6.03
C GLY A 187 4.08 -12.86 5.12
N LEU A 188 3.44 -13.30 4.05
CA LEU A 188 2.74 -12.43 3.11
C LEU A 188 1.29 -12.23 3.58
N CYS A 189 0.97 -11.08 4.15
CA CYS A 189 -0.33 -10.82 4.77
C CYS A 189 -0.91 -9.45 4.39
N ARG A 190 -2.23 -9.28 4.57
CA ARG A 190 -2.90 -7.99 4.46
C ARG A 190 -2.86 -7.28 5.82
N VAL A 191 -2.28 -6.10 5.85
CA VAL A 191 -2.35 -5.18 6.99
C VAL A 191 -3.11 -3.95 6.51
N ASP A 192 -4.39 -3.94 6.82
CA ASP A 192 -5.35 -2.92 6.40
C ASP A 192 -6.35 -2.64 7.52
N ARG A 193 -7.40 -1.88 7.20
CA ARG A 193 -8.49 -1.61 8.14
C ARG A 193 -9.10 -2.88 8.74
N GLY A 194 -9.36 -3.90 7.92
CA GLY A 194 -9.96 -5.17 8.36
C GLY A 194 -9.07 -5.91 9.34
N PHE A 195 -7.76 -5.89 9.11
CA PHE A 195 -6.76 -6.46 10.01
C PHE A 195 -6.85 -5.82 11.41
N VAL A 196 -6.86 -4.49 11.49
CA VAL A 196 -6.90 -3.78 12.78
C VAL A 196 -8.24 -3.99 13.48
N GLU A 197 -9.36 -3.92 12.77
CA GLU A 197 -10.70 -4.11 13.34
C GLU A 197 -10.90 -5.52 13.92
N ALA A 198 -10.16 -6.53 13.43
CA ALA A 198 -10.19 -7.86 13.97
C ALA A 198 -9.61 -7.98 15.40
N PHE A 199 -8.71 -7.08 15.78
CA PHE A 199 -8.07 -7.06 17.10
C PHE A 199 -8.65 -6.05 18.09
N LEU A 200 -9.31 -5.00 17.58
CA LEU A 200 -9.82 -3.91 18.42
C LEU A 200 -11.32 -4.01 18.74
N ARG A 201 -11.96 -5.12 18.39
CA ARG A 201 -13.37 -5.41 18.71
C ARG A 201 -13.55 -6.08 20.05
#